data_00a7c023454a7e2cf2a1a7b9fe6bb87a
#
_entry.id   00a7c023454a7e2cf2a1a7b9fe6bb87a
#
_cell.length_a   1.000
_cell.length_b   1.000
_cell.length_c   1.000
_cell.angle_alpha   90.00
_cell.angle_beta   90.00
_cell.angle_gamma   90.00
#
_symmetry.space_group_name_H-M   'P 1'
#
loop_
_entity.id
_entity.type
_entity.pdbx_description
1 polymer ?
#
loop_
_entity_poly.entity_id
_entity_poly.type
_entity_poly.pdbx_seq_one_letter_code
_entity_poly.pdbx_strand_id
1 'polypeptide(L)'
;MKIGFDREKYLSLQSEHIEARRKQFGGKLYLEFGGKLFDDMHASRVLPGFTPDNKIAMLETIADEVEVVIAISATDLARNKERADLGIGYDADVLRLIDAFRSYGLFVGSVVITKMTEDNRIAKAFKRKLERLGLKVYRHYPIKGYPNDVATIVSEHGYGRNEYVETTRDLIIVTAPGPGSGKMATCLSQLYHDHQRGLASGYAKFETFPIWNLPLDHPVNVAYEAATADLDDVNIIDPFHLSAYGQQVVNYNRDVEIFPVLNVLFERLMGQSPYKSPTDMGVNMAGYCISDDDACREASKQEVIRRYYKALVEERREELEPSASERVAILMGKLGIKPEDRPVVRPALDLEKRTKAPAAAIQLPDGRIVTGKTSALLGSCSAMLLDALKALAGIDPAVKLLAEESIVPIQTLKTQHLGSRNPRLHTDEVLIALSVSATTDANARAALAQLHELRGCDVHTTVILGSVDEGIFRSLGVHVTSEPVYQSKKLYRKR
;
A
#
# COMPACT_ATOMS: atom_id res chain seq x y z
N MET A 1 -9.88 -18.35 5.36
CA MET A 1 -9.04 -17.64 6.35
C MET A 1 -9.96 -17.23 7.52
N LYS A 2 -9.50 -17.39 8.77
CA LYS A 2 -10.28 -17.01 9.94
C LYS A 2 -10.35 -15.48 10.03
N ILE A 3 -11.54 -14.91 10.28
CA ILE A 3 -11.72 -13.45 10.43
C ILE A 3 -11.18 -13.05 11.82
N GLY A 4 -10.34 -12.05 11.88
CA GLY A 4 -9.72 -11.54 13.10
C GLY A 4 -9.99 -10.07 13.38
N PHE A 5 -10.72 -9.39 12.48
CA PHE A 5 -10.99 -7.96 12.57
C PHE A 5 -12.46 -7.65 12.29
N ASP A 6 -13.08 -6.88 13.18
CA ASP A 6 -14.46 -6.42 13.06
C ASP A 6 -14.53 -5.12 12.27
N ARG A 7 -14.87 -5.25 10.99
CA ARG A 7 -14.97 -4.15 10.03
C ARG A 7 -16.05 -3.13 10.43
N GLU A 8 -17.22 -3.60 10.78
CA GLU A 8 -18.36 -2.71 11.07
C GLU A 8 -18.11 -1.86 12.31
N LYS A 9 -17.58 -2.50 13.37
CA LYS A 9 -17.13 -1.79 14.57
C LYS A 9 -16.06 -0.75 14.26
N TYR A 10 -15.11 -1.07 13.38
CA TYR A 10 -14.05 -0.12 12.97
C TYR A 10 -14.62 1.10 12.26
N LEU A 11 -15.53 0.91 11.30
CA LEU A 11 -16.17 2.01 10.58
C LEU A 11 -16.90 2.97 11.54
N SER A 12 -17.67 2.43 12.48
CA SER A 12 -18.39 3.22 13.49
C SER A 12 -17.45 3.97 14.42
N LEU A 13 -16.54 3.26 15.10
CA LEU A 13 -15.65 3.87 16.10
C LEU A 13 -14.72 4.92 15.47
N GLN A 14 -14.18 4.65 14.29
CA GLN A 14 -13.28 5.58 13.62
C GLN A 14 -14.01 6.86 13.23
N SER A 15 -15.24 6.76 12.69
CA SER A 15 -16.08 7.91 12.33
C SER A 15 -16.47 8.73 13.57
N GLU A 16 -16.88 8.08 14.65
CA GLU A 16 -17.23 8.73 15.93
C GLU A 16 -16.04 9.54 16.50
N HIS A 17 -14.83 8.99 16.44
CA HIS A 17 -13.63 9.67 16.94
C HIS A 17 -13.19 10.83 16.04
N ILE A 18 -13.37 10.74 14.72
CA ILE A 18 -13.16 11.86 13.79
C ILE A 18 -14.14 12.99 14.11
N GLU A 19 -15.41 12.65 14.30
CA GLU A 19 -16.45 13.65 14.62
C GLU A 19 -16.22 14.29 16.00
N ALA A 20 -15.82 13.53 17.00
CA ALA A 20 -15.43 14.04 18.32
C ALA A 20 -14.24 15.03 18.19
N ARG A 21 -13.25 14.69 17.35
CA ARG A 21 -12.11 15.57 17.08
C ARG A 21 -12.54 16.86 16.37
N ARG A 22 -13.44 16.79 15.40
CA ARG A 22 -13.99 17.94 14.69
C ARG A 22 -14.68 18.90 15.68
N LYS A 23 -15.53 18.38 16.56
CA LYS A 23 -16.21 19.16 17.60
C LYS A 23 -15.26 19.83 18.57
N GLN A 24 -14.15 19.17 18.94
CA GLN A 24 -13.12 19.73 19.82
C GLN A 24 -12.55 21.07 19.28
N PHE A 25 -12.49 21.22 17.95
CA PHE A 25 -11.92 22.39 17.28
C PHE A 25 -12.95 23.38 16.72
N GLY A 26 -14.19 23.32 17.18
CA GLY A 26 -15.23 24.26 16.78
C GLY A 26 -15.89 23.97 15.43
N GLY A 27 -15.72 22.77 14.90
CA GLY A 27 -16.42 22.26 13.72
C GLY A 27 -15.55 22.04 12.49
N LYS A 28 -14.48 22.80 12.26
CA LYS A 28 -13.60 22.63 11.10
C LYS A 28 -12.35 21.79 11.45
N LEU A 29 -12.09 20.76 10.66
CA LEU A 29 -10.97 19.86 10.88
C LEU A 29 -10.21 19.56 9.59
N TYR A 30 -8.89 19.78 9.59
CA TYR A 30 -7.97 19.27 8.59
C TYR A 30 -7.45 17.91 9.02
N LEU A 31 -7.90 16.85 8.36
CA LEU A 31 -7.54 15.47 8.66
C LEU A 31 -6.49 15.00 7.65
N GLU A 32 -5.24 14.91 8.11
CA GLU A 32 -4.18 14.33 7.31
C GLU A 32 -4.36 12.82 7.23
N PHE A 33 -4.49 12.27 6.04
CA PHE A 33 -4.52 10.84 5.86
C PHE A 33 -3.11 10.26 5.76
N GLY A 34 -2.73 9.55 6.81
CA GLY A 34 -1.57 8.66 6.82
C GLY A 34 -1.83 7.38 6.02
N GLY A 35 -0.83 6.93 5.25
CA GLY A 35 -0.95 5.72 4.46
C GLY A 35 -1.88 5.84 3.25
N LYS A 36 -2.34 4.68 2.75
CA LYS A 36 -3.18 4.58 1.55
C LYS A 36 -4.65 4.65 1.90
N LEU A 37 -5.41 5.50 1.20
CA LEU A 37 -6.88 5.54 1.27
C LEU A 37 -7.51 4.39 0.49
N PHE A 38 -6.97 4.12 -0.69
CA PHE A 38 -7.33 3.00 -1.54
C PHE A 38 -6.21 1.97 -1.52
N ASP A 39 -6.54 0.73 -1.76
CA ASP A 39 -5.58 -0.36 -1.92
C ASP A 39 -4.69 -0.57 -0.68
N ASP A 40 -5.26 -0.45 0.54
CA ASP A 40 -4.52 -0.73 1.77
C ASP A 40 -4.29 -2.23 1.96
N MET A 41 -3.44 -2.76 1.09
CA MET A 41 -3.13 -4.19 1.06
C MET A 41 -2.34 -4.65 2.29
N HIS A 42 -1.64 -3.74 2.99
CA HIS A 42 -0.95 -4.11 4.22
C HIS A 42 -1.96 -4.41 5.33
N ALA A 43 -2.89 -3.48 5.56
CA ALA A 43 -3.92 -3.66 6.57
C ALA A 43 -4.75 -4.94 6.33
N SER A 44 -5.17 -5.18 5.09
CA SER A 44 -5.95 -6.38 4.74
C SER A 44 -5.20 -7.70 4.94
N ARG A 45 -3.85 -7.68 4.90
CA ARG A 45 -3.03 -8.88 5.14
C ARG A 45 -2.78 -9.17 6.61
N VAL A 46 -2.66 -8.14 7.45
CA VAL A 46 -2.33 -8.31 8.87
C VAL A 46 -3.55 -8.31 9.78
N LEU A 47 -4.69 -7.80 9.28
CA LEU A 47 -5.97 -7.75 9.98
C LEU A 47 -7.03 -8.49 9.13
N PRO A 48 -7.13 -9.83 9.19
CA PRO A 48 -8.12 -10.59 8.43
C PRO A 48 -9.54 -10.14 8.72
N GLY A 49 -10.25 -9.62 7.72
CA GLY A 49 -11.55 -8.93 7.84
C GLY A 49 -11.48 -7.45 7.52
N PHE A 50 -10.30 -6.84 7.57
CA PHE A 50 -10.07 -5.50 7.02
C PHE A 50 -10.01 -5.57 5.50
N THR A 51 -10.87 -4.84 4.80
CA THR A 51 -10.84 -4.77 3.33
C THR A 51 -10.04 -3.56 2.86
N PRO A 52 -9.38 -3.62 1.68
CA PRO A 52 -8.53 -2.52 1.18
C PRO A 52 -9.25 -1.19 1.02
N ASP A 53 -10.58 -1.21 0.93
CA ASP A 53 -11.48 -0.06 0.77
C ASP A 53 -12.10 0.46 2.08
N ASN A 54 -11.79 -0.12 3.23
CA ASN A 54 -12.39 0.27 4.51
C ASN A 54 -12.33 1.78 4.79
N LYS A 55 -11.20 2.40 4.48
CA LYS A 55 -11.02 3.84 4.74
C LYS A 55 -11.92 4.70 3.86
N ILE A 56 -12.10 4.30 2.61
CA ILE A 56 -12.97 5.02 1.69
C ILE A 56 -14.44 4.76 2.00
N ALA A 57 -14.80 3.52 2.35
CA ALA A 57 -16.16 3.17 2.77
C ALA A 57 -16.60 3.96 4.02
N MET A 58 -15.68 4.21 4.95
CA MET A 58 -15.95 5.09 6.09
C MET A 58 -16.24 6.53 5.63
N LEU A 59 -15.44 7.08 4.71
CA LEU A 59 -15.65 8.45 4.21
C LEU A 59 -16.94 8.58 3.38
N GLU A 60 -17.35 7.51 2.70
CA GLU A 60 -18.59 7.46 1.94
C GLU A 60 -19.83 7.68 2.85
N THR A 61 -19.79 7.17 4.08
CA THR A 61 -20.90 7.35 5.05
C THR A 61 -21.12 8.82 5.46
N ILE A 62 -20.09 9.68 5.30
CA ILE A 62 -20.10 11.10 5.65
C ILE A 62 -19.73 11.98 4.44
N ALA A 63 -20.00 11.48 3.22
CA ALA A 63 -19.55 12.11 1.97
C ALA A 63 -19.99 13.57 1.82
N ASP A 64 -21.18 13.93 2.29
CA ASP A 64 -21.70 15.29 2.21
C ASP A 64 -20.96 16.31 3.07
N GLU A 65 -20.23 15.84 4.09
CA GLU A 65 -19.46 16.68 5.02
C GLU A 65 -17.98 16.77 4.65
N VAL A 66 -17.51 15.91 3.75
CA VAL A 66 -16.10 15.73 3.39
C VAL A 66 -15.71 16.49 2.14
N GLU A 67 -14.63 17.25 2.21
CA GLU A 67 -13.91 17.80 1.06
C GLU A 67 -12.50 17.22 0.98
N VAL A 68 -12.13 16.69 -0.18
CA VAL A 68 -10.80 16.12 -0.41
C VAL A 68 -9.89 17.15 -1.04
N VAL A 69 -8.70 17.30 -0.46
CA VAL A 69 -7.56 18.08 -0.97
C VAL A 69 -6.41 17.13 -1.23
N ILE A 70 -5.89 17.12 -2.45
CA ILE A 70 -4.78 16.22 -2.83
C ILE A 70 -3.48 17.01 -2.89
N ALA A 71 -2.51 16.67 -2.04
CA ALA A 71 -1.18 17.28 -2.04
C ALA A 71 -0.21 16.48 -2.92
N ILE A 72 0.57 17.19 -3.76
CA ILE A 72 1.63 16.59 -4.57
C ILE A 72 2.87 17.48 -4.56
N SER A 73 4.06 16.89 -4.42
CA SER A 73 5.32 17.64 -4.42
C SER A 73 5.77 17.99 -5.84
N ALA A 74 6.10 19.25 -6.08
CA ALA A 74 6.72 19.70 -7.33
C ALA A 74 8.07 19.00 -7.60
N THR A 75 8.78 18.61 -6.55
CA THR A 75 10.03 17.85 -6.64
C THR A 75 9.78 16.43 -7.14
N ASP A 76 8.72 15.77 -6.65
CA ASP A 76 8.36 14.41 -7.07
C ASP A 76 7.86 14.39 -8.52
N LEU A 77 7.10 15.44 -8.93
CA LEU A 77 6.73 15.63 -10.33
C LEU A 77 7.96 15.78 -11.23
N ALA A 78 8.95 16.60 -10.82
CA ALA A 78 10.17 16.84 -11.61
C ALA A 78 11.03 15.58 -11.75
N ARG A 79 11.00 14.68 -10.76
CA ARG A 79 11.73 13.40 -10.76
C ARG A 79 10.96 12.27 -11.44
N ASN A 80 9.75 12.54 -11.91
CA ASN A 80 8.83 11.51 -12.42
C ASN A 80 8.69 10.32 -11.46
N LYS A 81 8.50 10.63 -10.15
CA LYS A 81 8.41 9.61 -9.11
C LYS A 81 7.21 8.70 -9.34
N GLU A 82 7.43 7.41 -9.21
CA GLU A 82 6.41 6.38 -9.42
C GLU A 82 5.92 5.77 -8.10
N ARG A 83 4.68 5.33 -8.12
CA ARG A 83 4.11 4.46 -7.08
C ARG A 83 4.54 3.03 -7.35
N ALA A 84 5.44 2.50 -6.53
CA ALA A 84 6.02 1.16 -6.71
C ALA A 84 4.99 0.02 -6.71
N ASP A 85 3.85 0.19 -6.03
CA ASP A 85 2.79 -0.83 -5.97
C ASP A 85 1.90 -0.86 -7.22
N LEU A 86 1.77 0.26 -7.93
CA LEU A 86 0.94 0.38 -9.13
C LEU A 86 1.77 0.53 -10.42
N GLY A 87 3.04 0.94 -10.31
CA GLY A 87 3.91 1.21 -11.45
C GLY A 87 3.45 2.41 -12.30
N ILE A 88 2.83 3.41 -11.67
CA ILE A 88 2.36 4.65 -12.33
C ILE A 88 3.00 5.88 -11.70
N GLY A 89 3.25 6.92 -12.51
CA GLY A 89 3.76 8.20 -12.04
C GLY A 89 2.80 8.88 -11.06
N TYR A 90 3.35 9.68 -10.14
CA TYR A 90 2.54 10.42 -9.15
C TYR A 90 1.56 11.40 -9.81
N ASP A 91 1.88 11.95 -10.96
CA ASP A 91 0.99 12.80 -11.74
C ASP A 91 -0.23 12.02 -12.26
N ALA A 92 -0.02 10.80 -12.76
CA ALA A 92 -1.09 9.91 -13.18
C ALA A 92 -1.91 9.40 -11.98
N ASP A 93 -1.25 9.13 -10.85
CA ASP A 93 -1.94 8.71 -9.63
C ASP A 93 -2.84 9.81 -9.05
N VAL A 94 -2.46 11.09 -9.11
CA VAL A 94 -3.36 12.20 -8.75
C VAL A 94 -4.65 12.16 -9.56
N LEU A 95 -4.57 11.95 -10.87
CA LEU A 95 -5.77 11.86 -11.71
C LEU A 95 -6.62 10.63 -11.36
N ARG A 96 -5.98 9.48 -11.15
CA ARG A 96 -6.65 8.25 -10.69
C ARG A 96 -7.35 8.46 -9.34
N LEU A 97 -6.69 9.11 -8.39
CA LEU A 97 -7.28 9.42 -7.09
C LEU A 97 -8.50 10.32 -7.22
N ILE A 98 -8.45 11.35 -8.07
CA ILE A 98 -9.59 12.25 -8.32
C ILE A 98 -10.78 11.46 -8.85
N ASP A 99 -10.57 10.62 -9.86
CA ASP A 99 -11.62 9.80 -10.45
C ASP A 99 -12.16 8.77 -9.44
N ALA A 100 -11.27 8.15 -8.67
CA ALA A 100 -11.66 7.20 -7.63
C ALA A 100 -12.50 7.89 -6.54
N PHE A 101 -12.10 9.04 -5.99
CA PHE A 101 -12.89 9.75 -5.00
C PHE A 101 -14.28 10.13 -5.54
N ARG A 102 -14.34 10.64 -6.75
CA ARG A 102 -15.61 11.01 -7.41
C ARG A 102 -16.52 9.81 -7.62
N SER A 103 -15.99 8.64 -7.93
CA SER A 103 -16.77 7.41 -8.09
C SER A 103 -17.43 6.93 -6.79
N TYR A 104 -16.86 7.30 -5.63
CA TYR A 104 -17.45 7.10 -4.30
C TYR A 104 -18.28 8.30 -3.80
N GLY A 105 -18.64 9.25 -4.68
CA GLY A 105 -19.46 10.40 -4.33
C GLY A 105 -18.76 11.47 -3.49
N LEU A 106 -17.43 11.36 -3.29
CA LEU A 106 -16.67 12.33 -2.51
C LEU A 106 -16.33 13.58 -3.33
N PHE A 107 -16.48 14.73 -2.73
CA PHE A 107 -16.14 16.01 -3.36
C PHE A 107 -14.63 16.26 -3.31
N VAL A 108 -13.98 16.30 -4.47
CA VAL A 108 -12.58 16.72 -4.61
C VAL A 108 -12.55 18.21 -4.89
N GLY A 109 -12.23 19.01 -3.86
CA GLY A 109 -12.23 20.47 -3.93
C GLY A 109 -11.04 21.04 -4.69
N SER A 110 -9.83 20.50 -4.41
CA SER A 110 -8.62 21.09 -4.97
C SER A 110 -7.40 20.17 -4.93
N VAL A 111 -6.37 20.60 -5.66
CA VAL A 111 -5.02 20.03 -5.61
C VAL A 111 -4.04 21.09 -5.12
N VAL A 112 -3.15 20.72 -4.20
CA VAL A 112 -2.06 21.57 -3.71
C VAL A 112 -0.73 21.07 -4.26
N ILE A 113 -0.05 21.89 -5.04
CA ILE A 113 1.32 21.58 -5.48
C ILE A 113 2.28 22.19 -4.45
N THR A 114 2.89 21.33 -3.65
CA THR A 114 3.83 21.73 -2.60
C THR A 114 5.25 21.87 -3.13
N LYS A 115 6.14 22.55 -2.41
CA LYS A 115 7.53 22.83 -2.80
C LYS A 115 7.66 23.45 -4.20
N MET A 116 6.67 24.27 -4.58
CA MET A 116 6.62 24.91 -5.88
C MET A 116 7.66 26.00 -6.00
N THR A 117 8.48 25.98 -7.06
CA THR A 117 9.44 27.03 -7.40
C THR A 117 9.13 27.63 -8.76
N GLU A 118 9.60 28.88 -9.00
CA GLU A 118 9.29 29.59 -10.23
C GLU A 118 9.94 28.99 -11.48
N ASP A 119 11.02 28.24 -11.31
CA ASP A 119 11.76 27.57 -12.39
C ASP A 119 11.21 26.17 -12.72
N ASN A 120 10.33 25.58 -11.88
CA ASN A 120 9.80 24.24 -12.10
C ASN A 120 8.76 24.21 -13.23
N ARG A 121 9.25 24.00 -14.46
CA ARG A 121 8.41 23.94 -15.68
C ARG A 121 7.42 22.77 -15.68
N ILE A 122 7.82 21.62 -15.12
CA ILE A 122 7.00 20.39 -15.09
C ILE A 122 5.79 20.62 -14.17
N ALA A 123 6.03 21.12 -12.96
CA ALA A 123 4.95 21.41 -12.02
C ALA A 123 3.99 22.51 -12.56
N LYS A 124 4.52 23.53 -13.24
CA LYS A 124 3.70 24.54 -13.93
C LYS A 124 2.84 23.96 -15.07
N ALA A 125 3.40 23.00 -15.83
CA ALA A 125 2.64 22.31 -16.87
C ALA A 125 1.55 21.44 -16.28
N PHE A 126 1.85 20.72 -15.20
CA PHE A 126 0.87 19.88 -14.48
C PHE A 126 -0.25 20.73 -13.88
N LYS A 127 0.07 21.87 -13.24
CA LYS A 127 -0.94 22.84 -12.76
C LYS A 127 -1.92 23.20 -13.88
N ARG A 128 -1.42 23.65 -15.04
CA ARG A 128 -2.25 24.02 -16.20
C ARG A 128 -3.11 22.84 -16.70
N LYS A 129 -2.58 21.60 -16.64
CA LYS A 129 -3.33 20.39 -17.02
C LYS A 129 -4.53 20.20 -16.10
N LEU A 130 -4.33 20.29 -14.78
CA LEU A 130 -5.40 20.16 -13.79
C LEU A 130 -6.45 21.28 -13.90
N GLU A 131 -6.02 22.52 -14.11
CA GLU A 131 -6.92 23.67 -14.29
C GLU A 131 -7.80 23.51 -15.53
N ARG A 132 -7.25 22.97 -16.64
CA ARG A 132 -8.04 22.64 -17.85
C ARG A 132 -9.07 21.54 -17.61
N LEU A 133 -8.86 20.68 -16.62
CA LEU A 133 -9.82 19.68 -16.17
C LEU A 133 -10.85 20.24 -15.16
N GLY A 134 -10.84 21.57 -14.93
CA GLY A 134 -11.78 22.23 -14.06
C GLY A 134 -11.45 22.12 -12.57
N LEU A 135 -10.23 21.76 -12.21
CA LEU A 135 -9.80 21.63 -10.81
C LEU A 135 -9.19 22.95 -10.32
N LYS A 136 -9.48 23.33 -9.07
CA LYS A 136 -8.75 24.38 -8.38
C LYS A 136 -7.37 23.87 -8.00
N VAL A 137 -6.31 24.66 -8.28
CA VAL A 137 -4.92 24.25 -7.98
C VAL A 137 -4.21 25.38 -7.25
N TYR A 138 -3.74 25.07 -6.03
CA TYR A 138 -3.04 26.00 -5.16
C TYR A 138 -1.54 25.67 -5.09
N ARG A 139 -0.72 26.69 -4.80
CA ARG A 139 0.74 26.58 -4.73
C ARG A 139 1.21 26.82 -3.31
N HIS A 140 2.00 25.87 -2.81
CA HIS A 140 2.75 26.03 -1.57
C HIS A 140 4.24 26.02 -1.89
N TYR A 141 4.99 26.91 -1.26
CA TYR A 141 6.38 27.18 -1.58
C TYR A 141 7.34 26.50 -0.60
N PRO A 142 8.60 26.26 -0.99
CA PRO A 142 9.62 25.86 -0.04
C PRO A 142 9.82 26.95 1.04
N ILE A 143 9.86 26.52 2.30
CA ILE A 143 10.11 27.41 3.43
C ILE A 143 11.54 27.18 3.91
N LYS A 144 12.34 28.24 3.97
CA LYS A 144 13.74 28.17 4.43
C LYS A 144 13.74 27.77 5.92
N GLY A 145 14.61 26.80 6.26
CA GLY A 145 14.74 26.34 7.65
C GLY A 145 13.68 25.34 8.11
N TYR A 146 12.75 24.93 7.21
CA TYR A 146 11.77 23.89 7.55
C TYR A 146 12.49 22.53 7.81
N PRO A 147 12.10 21.79 8.87
CA PRO A 147 11.01 22.04 9.81
C PRO A 147 11.42 22.79 11.10
N ASN A 148 12.67 23.19 11.26
CA ASN A 148 13.23 23.61 12.57
C ASN A 148 13.08 25.12 12.87
N ASP A 149 13.07 25.98 11.86
CA ASP A 149 12.89 27.43 12.04
C ASP A 149 11.42 27.79 12.17
N VAL A 150 10.86 27.50 13.35
CA VAL A 150 9.45 27.74 13.65
C VAL A 150 9.06 29.20 13.47
N ALA A 151 9.95 30.15 13.81
CA ALA A 151 9.65 31.58 13.68
C ALA A 151 9.43 31.98 12.22
N THR A 152 10.25 31.51 11.32
CA THR A 152 10.07 31.71 9.87
C THR A 152 8.88 30.94 9.33
N ILE A 153 8.67 29.68 9.78
CA ILE A 153 7.58 28.83 9.28
C ILE A 153 6.21 29.47 9.59
N VAL A 154 6.00 29.95 10.83
CA VAL A 154 4.74 30.59 11.29
C VAL A 154 4.83 32.09 11.08
N SER A 155 5.07 32.54 9.86
CA SER A 155 5.16 33.93 9.48
C SER A 155 4.62 34.16 8.07
N GLU A 156 4.51 35.45 7.67
CA GLU A 156 4.17 35.84 6.31
C GLU A 156 5.18 35.34 5.26
N HIS A 157 6.45 35.11 5.67
CA HIS A 157 7.50 34.57 4.82
C HIS A 157 7.51 33.03 4.74
N GLY A 158 6.82 32.38 5.68
CA GLY A 158 6.62 30.93 5.72
C GLY A 158 5.24 30.53 5.18
N TYR A 159 4.37 30.12 6.09
CA TYR A 159 3.00 29.69 5.72
C TYR A 159 2.19 30.81 5.07
N GLY A 160 2.43 32.08 5.42
CA GLY A 160 1.76 33.22 4.82
C GLY A 160 2.01 33.39 3.31
N ARG A 161 3.12 32.86 2.77
CA ARG A 161 3.39 32.84 1.33
C ARG A 161 2.56 31.80 0.57
N ASN A 162 2.11 30.76 1.24
CA ASN A 162 1.32 29.72 0.62
C ASN A 162 -0.07 30.26 0.25
N GLU A 163 -0.56 29.83 -0.91
CA GLU A 163 -1.92 30.17 -1.28
C GLU A 163 -2.92 29.50 -0.33
N TYR A 164 -3.88 30.26 0.16
CA TYR A 164 -4.96 29.72 0.98
C TYR A 164 -5.86 28.82 0.15
N VAL A 165 -6.09 27.60 0.60
CA VAL A 165 -7.00 26.66 -0.05
C VAL A 165 -8.42 26.99 0.42
N GLU A 166 -9.22 27.56 -0.46
CA GLU A 166 -10.64 27.83 -0.20
C GLU A 166 -11.41 26.51 -0.14
N THR A 167 -11.92 26.19 1.03
CA THR A 167 -12.73 25.00 1.27
C THR A 167 -14.19 25.36 1.53
N THR A 168 -15.10 24.47 1.16
CA THR A 168 -16.55 24.66 1.25
C THR A 168 -17.20 23.79 2.33
N ARG A 169 -16.45 22.82 2.88
CA ARG A 169 -16.91 21.89 3.89
C ARG A 169 -16.02 21.95 5.14
N ASP A 170 -16.51 21.38 6.23
CA ASP A 170 -15.84 21.49 7.54
C ASP A 170 -14.87 20.32 7.83
N LEU A 171 -15.05 19.17 7.19
CA LEU A 171 -14.11 18.06 7.28
C LEU A 171 -13.26 17.99 6.01
N ILE A 172 -12.02 18.44 6.11
CA ILE A 172 -11.09 18.49 4.99
C ILE A 172 -10.10 17.32 5.09
N ILE A 173 -10.18 16.39 4.14
CA ILE A 173 -9.27 15.26 4.02
C ILE A 173 -8.08 15.67 3.18
N VAL A 174 -6.89 15.71 3.76
CA VAL A 174 -5.65 15.99 3.03
C VAL A 174 -4.92 14.68 2.75
N THR A 175 -4.88 14.29 1.49
CA THR A 175 -4.25 13.04 1.01
C THR A 175 -3.20 13.29 -0.06
N ALA A 176 -2.50 12.25 -0.52
CA ALA A 176 -1.44 12.36 -1.52
C ALA A 176 -1.13 11.02 -2.19
N PRO A 177 -0.48 11.01 -3.36
CA PRO A 177 0.01 9.80 -4.01
C PRO A 177 1.00 8.98 -3.16
N GLY A 178 1.76 9.65 -2.30
CA GLY A 178 2.74 8.98 -1.46
C GLY A 178 3.37 9.86 -0.37
N PRO A 179 4.34 9.31 0.38
CA PRO A 179 5.02 10.03 1.46
C PRO A 179 5.85 11.21 0.91
N GLY A 180 6.05 12.22 1.76
CA GLY A 180 6.85 13.40 1.42
C GLY A 180 6.16 14.42 0.52
N SER A 181 4.90 14.21 0.13
CA SER A 181 4.12 15.13 -0.72
C SER A 181 3.70 16.43 -0.03
N GLY A 182 3.90 16.55 1.30
CA GLY A 182 3.64 17.78 2.07
C GLY A 182 2.24 17.89 2.66
N LYS A 183 1.54 16.78 2.94
CA LYS A 183 0.22 16.75 3.56
C LYS A 183 0.14 17.54 4.86
N MET A 184 1.01 17.20 5.83
CA MET A 184 1.08 17.88 7.13
C MET A 184 1.33 19.39 6.95
N ALA A 185 2.32 19.77 6.14
CA ALA A 185 2.62 21.18 5.89
C ALA A 185 1.44 21.92 5.23
N THR A 186 0.64 21.24 4.41
CA THR A 186 -0.60 21.78 3.85
C THR A 186 -1.62 22.02 4.94
N CYS A 187 -1.87 21.05 5.84
CA CYS A 187 -2.78 21.21 6.97
C CYS A 187 -2.36 22.36 7.88
N LEU A 188 -1.09 22.41 8.29
CA LEU A 188 -0.58 23.47 9.17
C LEU A 188 -0.60 24.85 8.52
N SER A 189 -0.34 24.92 7.21
CA SER A 189 -0.49 26.18 6.45
C SER A 189 -1.94 26.66 6.43
N GLN A 190 -2.90 25.76 6.32
CA GLN A 190 -4.31 26.09 6.39
C GLN A 190 -4.71 26.58 7.80
N LEU A 191 -4.23 25.93 8.87
CA LEU A 191 -4.44 26.43 10.24
C LEU A 191 -3.89 27.84 10.42
N TYR A 192 -2.69 28.12 9.88
CA TYR A 192 -2.12 29.47 9.91
C TYR A 192 -3.07 30.48 9.25
N HIS A 193 -3.54 30.21 8.05
CA HIS A 193 -4.43 31.11 7.33
C HIS A 193 -5.81 31.25 7.98
N ASP A 194 -6.38 30.19 8.52
CA ASP A 194 -7.65 30.23 9.25
C ASP A 194 -7.50 31.07 10.52
N HIS A 195 -6.44 30.88 11.30
CA HIS A 195 -6.15 31.67 12.48
C HIS A 195 -6.02 33.18 12.15
N GLN A 196 -5.28 33.53 11.09
CA GLN A 196 -5.16 34.91 10.61
C GLN A 196 -6.52 35.52 10.20
N ARG A 197 -7.50 34.70 9.85
CA ARG A 197 -8.87 35.09 9.50
C ARG A 197 -9.85 35.03 10.68
N GLY A 198 -9.38 34.65 11.86
CA GLY A 198 -10.24 34.46 13.03
C GLY A 198 -11.16 33.25 12.93
N LEU A 199 -10.83 32.26 12.08
CA LEU A 199 -11.60 31.05 11.94
C LEU A 199 -11.04 29.96 12.87
N ALA A 200 -11.93 29.30 13.63
CA ALA A 200 -11.56 28.14 14.44
C ALA A 200 -11.41 26.93 13.55
N SER A 201 -10.24 26.29 13.61
CA SER A 201 -9.97 25.03 12.90
C SER A 201 -8.95 24.20 13.65
N GLY A 202 -8.96 22.88 13.40
CA GLY A 202 -8.07 21.92 14.04
C GLY A 202 -7.35 21.05 13.02
N TYR A 203 -6.40 20.30 13.54
CA TYR A 203 -5.64 19.27 12.81
C TYR A 203 -5.83 17.93 13.46
N ALA A 204 -5.86 16.86 12.70
CA ALA A 204 -5.69 15.52 13.19
C ALA A 204 -5.01 14.65 12.12
N LYS A 205 -4.43 13.53 12.54
CA LYS A 205 -3.80 12.56 11.66
C LYS A 205 -4.59 11.26 11.69
N PHE A 206 -5.08 10.82 10.55
CA PHE A 206 -5.70 9.50 10.42
C PHE A 206 -4.61 8.46 10.30
N GLU A 207 -4.63 7.49 11.18
CA GLU A 207 -3.66 6.40 11.20
C GLU A 207 -4.34 5.04 11.34
N THR A 208 -3.67 4.01 10.86
CA THR A 208 -4.05 2.61 11.08
C THR A 208 -2.91 1.88 11.79
N PHE A 209 -1.68 2.21 11.44
CA PHE A 209 -0.47 1.63 12.01
C PHE A 209 0.53 2.71 12.43
N PRO A 210 1.37 2.42 13.45
CA PRO A 210 1.29 1.24 14.31
C PRO A 210 -0.02 1.23 15.11
N ILE A 211 -0.43 0.06 15.58
CA ILE A 211 -1.61 -0.04 16.44
C ILE A 211 -1.22 0.31 17.88
N TRP A 212 -1.72 1.43 18.38
CA TRP A 212 -1.23 2.08 19.59
C TRP A 212 -1.39 1.25 20.87
N ASN A 213 -2.52 0.55 21.01
CA ASN A 213 -2.91 -0.22 22.19
C ASN A 213 -2.48 -1.69 22.15
N LEU A 214 -1.67 -2.09 21.15
CA LEU A 214 -1.00 -3.39 21.14
C LEU A 214 0.43 -3.25 21.67
N PRO A 215 1.01 -4.32 22.24
CA PRO A 215 2.42 -4.33 22.63
C PRO A 215 3.38 -4.02 21.48
N LEU A 216 4.55 -3.47 21.80
CA LEU A 216 5.57 -3.12 20.81
C LEU A 216 6.01 -4.32 19.96
N ASP A 217 6.13 -5.49 20.58
CA ASP A 217 6.53 -6.76 19.97
C ASP A 217 5.36 -7.58 19.41
N HIS A 218 4.15 -6.99 19.42
CA HIS A 218 3.00 -7.67 18.83
C HIS A 218 3.20 -7.89 17.33
N PRO A 219 2.95 -9.10 16.77
CA PRO A 219 3.20 -9.39 15.37
C PRO A 219 2.60 -8.39 14.37
N VAL A 220 1.43 -7.82 14.67
CA VAL A 220 0.81 -6.77 13.83
C VAL A 220 1.69 -5.52 13.74
N ASN A 221 2.23 -5.04 14.86
CA ASN A 221 3.13 -3.89 14.89
C ASN A 221 4.50 -4.23 14.25
N VAL A 222 5.03 -5.43 14.51
CA VAL A 222 6.26 -5.91 13.87
C VAL A 222 6.10 -6.04 12.35
N ALA A 223 4.92 -6.45 11.86
CA ALA A 223 4.65 -6.52 10.42
C ALA A 223 4.61 -5.13 9.77
N TYR A 224 4.17 -4.10 10.50
CA TYR A 224 4.23 -2.73 10.01
C TYR A 224 5.68 -2.23 9.92
N GLU A 225 6.51 -2.48 10.94
CA GLU A 225 7.94 -2.16 10.93
C GLU A 225 8.66 -2.87 9.76
N ALA A 226 8.33 -4.16 9.51
CA ALA A 226 8.84 -4.88 8.34
C ALA A 226 8.35 -4.29 7.00
N ALA A 227 7.18 -3.67 6.97
CA ALA A 227 6.63 -3.04 5.78
C ALA A 227 7.28 -1.70 5.44
N THR A 228 7.95 -1.07 6.40
CA THR A 228 8.61 0.24 6.31
C THR A 228 10.12 0.16 6.57
N ALA A 229 10.69 -1.04 6.48
CA ALA A 229 12.11 -1.28 6.74
C ALA A 229 13.06 -0.50 5.80
N ASP A 230 12.60 -0.16 4.59
CA ASP A 230 13.29 0.69 3.62
C ASP A 230 13.26 2.19 3.97
N LEU A 231 12.38 2.60 4.89
CA LEU A 231 12.20 3.99 5.32
C LEU A 231 12.85 4.30 6.67
N ASP A 232 13.52 3.33 7.31
CA ASP A 232 14.07 3.42 8.66
C ASP A 232 13.01 3.73 9.75
N ASP A 233 11.75 3.39 9.49
CA ASP A 233 10.69 3.51 10.49
C ASP A 233 10.80 2.38 11.49
N VAL A 234 10.93 2.75 12.77
CA VAL A 234 11.01 1.83 13.89
C VAL A 234 9.89 2.14 14.88
N ASN A 235 9.19 1.12 15.32
CA ASN A 235 8.19 1.27 16.37
C ASN A 235 8.86 1.49 17.72
N ILE A 236 8.37 2.47 18.46
CA ILE A 236 8.85 2.81 19.83
C ILE A 236 7.67 3.08 20.75
N ILE A 237 7.90 3.00 22.05
CA ILE A 237 6.94 3.52 23.02
C ILE A 237 6.99 5.04 22.98
N ASP A 238 5.82 5.67 22.83
CA ASP A 238 5.70 7.14 22.85
C ASP A 238 6.02 7.70 24.25
N PRO A 239 7.18 8.36 24.43
CA PRO A 239 7.59 8.85 25.75
C PRO A 239 6.76 10.05 26.21
N PHE A 240 6.21 10.83 25.29
CA PHE A 240 5.36 11.97 25.59
C PHE A 240 4.01 11.51 26.11
N HIS A 241 3.43 10.48 25.48
CA HIS A 241 2.16 9.90 25.92
C HIS A 241 2.30 9.23 27.29
N LEU A 242 3.38 8.47 27.47
CA LEU A 242 3.71 7.86 28.75
C LEU A 242 3.85 8.92 29.86
N SER A 243 4.57 10.02 29.59
CA SER A 243 4.76 11.12 30.54
C SER A 243 3.46 11.85 30.87
N ALA A 244 2.60 12.09 29.88
CA ALA A 244 1.38 12.87 30.02
C ALA A 244 0.24 12.09 30.69
N TYR A 245 0.15 10.78 30.45
CA TYR A 245 -1.02 9.96 30.81
C TYR A 245 -0.68 8.69 31.60
N GLY A 246 0.60 8.35 31.78
CA GLY A 246 1.03 7.10 32.43
C GLY A 246 0.71 5.84 31.62
N GLN A 247 0.37 5.98 30.34
CA GLN A 247 -0.02 4.88 29.45
C GLN A 247 1.06 4.60 28.43
N GLN A 248 1.41 3.33 28.26
CA GLN A 248 2.30 2.88 27.20
C GLN A 248 1.51 2.70 25.91
N VAL A 249 1.89 3.45 24.89
CA VAL A 249 1.34 3.32 23.53
C VAL A 249 2.48 3.24 22.54
N VAL A 250 2.24 2.52 21.44
CA VAL A 250 3.22 2.35 20.37
C VAL A 250 3.03 3.44 19.33
N ASN A 251 4.13 4.08 18.95
CA ASN A 251 4.17 5.00 17.83
C ASN A 251 5.47 4.76 17.03
N TYR A 252 5.69 5.41 15.92
CA TYR A 252 6.96 5.27 15.20
C TYR A 252 7.89 6.46 15.47
N ASN A 253 9.18 6.19 15.38
CA ASN A 253 10.26 7.12 15.76
C ASN A 253 10.09 8.50 15.11
N ARG A 254 9.77 8.60 13.84
CA ARG A 254 9.66 9.89 13.12
C ARG A 254 8.61 10.84 13.72
N ASP A 255 7.44 10.31 14.12
CA ASP A 255 6.41 11.15 14.74
C ASP A 255 6.83 11.60 16.14
N VAL A 256 7.50 10.72 16.88
CA VAL A 256 8.03 11.05 18.21
C VAL A 256 9.16 12.09 18.12
N GLU A 257 10.08 11.94 17.18
CA GLU A 257 11.21 12.86 16.99
C GLU A 257 10.77 14.25 16.54
N ILE A 258 9.74 14.34 15.68
CA ILE A 258 9.26 15.64 15.19
C ILE A 258 8.28 16.34 16.14
N PHE A 259 7.69 15.61 17.09
CA PHE A 259 6.63 16.14 17.97
C PHE A 259 7.04 17.40 18.73
N PRO A 260 8.27 17.55 19.31
CA PRO A 260 8.66 18.79 19.99
C PRO A 260 8.55 20.03 19.08
N VAL A 261 8.91 19.88 17.80
CA VAL A 261 8.79 20.96 16.82
C VAL A 261 7.31 21.25 16.50
N LEU A 262 6.51 20.19 16.31
CA LEU A 262 5.08 20.34 16.06
C LEU A 262 4.36 20.97 17.24
N ASN A 263 4.72 20.62 18.45
CA ASN A 263 4.14 21.22 19.66
C ASN A 263 4.35 22.74 19.70
N VAL A 264 5.57 23.20 19.42
CA VAL A 264 5.86 24.65 19.31
C VAL A 264 5.14 25.30 18.14
N LEU A 265 4.98 24.61 17.01
CA LEU A 265 4.19 25.08 15.89
C LEU A 265 2.71 25.29 16.29
N PHE A 266 2.10 24.32 16.97
CA PHE A 266 0.73 24.43 17.46
C PHE A 266 0.58 25.56 18.49
N GLU A 267 1.50 25.69 19.43
CA GLU A 267 1.50 26.83 20.40
C GLU A 267 1.49 28.18 19.68
N ARG A 268 2.32 28.31 18.63
CA ARG A 268 2.37 29.56 17.83
C ARG A 268 1.12 29.79 16.99
N LEU A 269 0.52 28.72 16.45
CA LEU A 269 -0.65 28.80 15.59
C LEU A 269 -1.95 29.01 16.38
N MET A 270 -2.07 28.39 17.56
CA MET A 270 -3.33 28.28 18.29
C MET A 270 -3.29 28.91 19.69
N GLY A 271 -2.17 29.52 20.06
CA GLY A 271 -1.95 30.09 21.40
C GLY A 271 -1.53 29.06 22.46
N GLN A 272 -1.97 27.82 22.31
CA GLN A 272 -1.54 26.67 23.10
C GLN A 272 -1.60 25.40 22.24
N SER A 273 -0.74 24.43 22.53
CA SER A 273 -0.86 23.14 21.84
C SER A 273 -2.05 22.36 22.36
N PRO A 274 -2.92 21.86 21.47
CA PRO A 274 -4.02 20.99 21.88
C PRO A 274 -3.55 19.55 22.18
N TYR A 275 -2.28 19.22 21.94
CA TYR A 275 -1.70 17.89 22.02
C TYR A 275 -0.60 17.80 23.05
N LYS A 276 -0.56 16.70 23.79
CA LYS A 276 0.50 16.39 24.75
C LYS A 276 1.48 15.32 24.22
N SER A 277 1.12 14.63 23.14
CA SER A 277 1.95 13.60 22.54
C SER A 277 1.66 13.49 21.03
N PRO A 278 2.55 12.87 20.23
CA PRO A 278 2.26 12.57 18.84
C PRO A 278 1.05 11.64 18.68
N THR A 279 0.81 10.72 19.62
CA THR A 279 -0.36 9.84 19.63
C THR A 279 -1.66 10.63 19.78
N ASP A 280 -1.67 11.72 20.55
CA ASP A 280 -2.85 12.59 20.69
C ASP A 280 -3.26 13.27 19.37
N MET A 281 -2.31 13.50 18.46
CA MET A 281 -2.61 14.10 17.15
C MET A 281 -3.41 13.16 16.26
N GLY A 282 -3.31 11.87 16.51
CA GLY A 282 -3.87 10.84 15.66
C GLY A 282 -5.31 10.47 16.01
N VAL A 283 -5.96 9.80 15.06
CA VAL A 283 -7.20 9.04 15.25
C VAL A 283 -6.96 7.63 14.72
N ASN A 284 -6.95 6.64 15.62
CA ASN A 284 -6.68 5.24 15.28
C ASN A 284 -7.45 4.31 16.21
N MET A 285 -8.53 3.73 15.70
CA MET A 285 -9.38 2.80 16.44
C MET A 285 -9.15 1.33 16.08
N ALA A 286 -8.18 1.04 15.20
CA ALA A 286 -7.96 -0.30 14.65
C ALA A 286 -7.75 -1.37 15.75
N GLY A 287 -6.96 -1.07 16.77
CA GLY A 287 -6.68 -2.04 17.83
C GLY A 287 -7.88 -2.41 18.69
N TYR A 288 -8.92 -1.56 18.76
CA TYR A 288 -10.16 -1.85 19.47
C TYR A 288 -11.14 -2.73 18.68
N CYS A 289 -10.79 -3.02 17.42
CA CYS A 289 -11.63 -3.77 16.48
C CYS A 289 -11.06 -5.15 16.15
N ILE A 290 -9.97 -5.57 16.82
CA ILE A 290 -9.46 -6.93 16.74
C ILE A 290 -10.43 -7.85 17.52
N SER A 291 -11.01 -8.83 16.82
CA SER A 291 -11.97 -9.78 17.35
C SER A 291 -11.36 -11.18 17.60
N ASP A 292 -10.31 -11.54 16.86
CA ASP A 292 -9.51 -12.75 17.05
C ASP A 292 -8.02 -12.38 16.87
N ASP A 293 -7.35 -12.23 18.02
CA ASP A 293 -5.94 -11.84 18.06
C ASP A 293 -5.01 -12.89 17.46
N ASP A 294 -5.30 -14.18 17.66
CA ASP A 294 -4.48 -15.27 17.09
C ASP A 294 -4.52 -15.27 15.57
N ALA A 295 -5.70 -15.00 14.99
CA ALA A 295 -5.81 -14.85 13.53
C ALA A 295 -4.98 -13.67 13.00
N CYS A 296 -4.98 -12.53 13.70
CA CYS A 296 -4.19 -11.37 13.34
C CYS A 296 -2.68 -11.63 13.51
N ARG A 297 -2.28 -12.33 14.58
CA ARG A 297 -0.89 -12.73 14.84
C ARG A 297 -0.36 -13.62 13.72
N GLU A 298 -1.10 -14.66 13.35
CA GLU A 298 -0.67 -15.58 12.29
C GLU A 298 -0.59 -14.89 10.93
N ALA A 299 -1.59 -14.12 10.56
CA ALA A 299 -1.58 -13.34 9.33
C ALA A 299 -0.39 -12.36 9.27
N SER A 300 -0.05 -11.73 10.39
CA SER A 300 1.08 -10.80 10.50
C SER A 300 2.42 -11.51 10.36
N LYS A 301 2.60 -12.70 10.95
CA LYS A 301 3.80 -13.52 10.75
C LYS A 301 4.02 -13.86 9.28
N GLN A 302 2.94 -14.25 8.58
CA GLN A 302 3.00 -14.51 7.14
C GLN A 302 3.35 -13.26 6.33
N GLU A 303 2.86 -12.08 6.73
CA GLU A 303 3.24 -10.82 6.08
C GLU A 303 4.71 -10.46 6.33
N VAL A 304 5.26 -10.68 7.52
CA VAL A 304 6.70 -10.46 7.79
C VAL A 304 7.56 -11.34 6.89
N ILE A 305 7.23 -12.63 6.75
CA ILE A 305 7.94 -13.54 5.84
C ILE A 305 7.83 -13.05 4.39
N ARG A 306 6.65 -12.59 3.99
CA ARG A 306 6.44 -12.04 2.64
C ARG A 306 7.30 -10.79 2.40
N ARG A 307 7.44 -9.91 3.40
CA ARG A 307 8.31 -8.73 3.33
C ARG A 307 9.79 -9.10 3.24
N TYR A 308 10.20 -10.13 3.95
CA TYR A 308 11.56 -10.65 3.85
C TYR A 308 11.91 -11.08 2.42
N TYR A 309 11.08 -11.94 1.80
CA TYR A 309 11.31 -12.34 0.41
C TYR A 309 11.25 -11.18 -0.57
N LYS A 310 10.34 -10.22 -0.34
CA LYS A 310 10.26 -9.01 -1.16
C LYS A 310 11.57 -8.23 -1.10
N ALA A 311 12.10 -7.97 0.09
CA ALA A 311 13.36 -7.26 0.27
C ALA A 311 14.53 -7.98 -0.42
N LEU A 312 14.66 -9.30 -0.24
CA LEU A 312 15.68 -10.10 -0.91
C LEU A 312 15.64 -9.99 -2.45
N VAL A 313 14.43 -9.97 -3.03
CA VAL A 313 14.25 -9.84 -4.49
C VAL A 313 14.59 -8.44 -4.95
N GLU A 314 14.16 -7.40 -4.23
CA GLU A 314 14.45 -6.00 -4.56
C GLU A 314 15.95 -5.68 -4.44
N GLU A 315 16.63 -6.18 -3.39
CA GLU A 315 18.09 -6.12 -3.26
C GLU A 315 18.79 -6.88 -4.41
N ARG A 316 18.27 -8.05 -4.78
CA ARG A 316 18.82 -8.82 -5.91
C ARG A 316 18.65 -8.12 -7.25
N ARG A 317 17.62 -7.28 -7.40
CA ARG A 317 17.38 -6.42 -8.56
C ARG A 317 18.15 -5.10 -8.50
N GLU A 318 18.85 -4.81 -7.41
CA GLU A 318 19.53 -3.53 -7.12
C GLU A 318 18.53 -2.36 -7.01
N GLU A 319 17.33 -2.64 -6.51
CA GLU A 319 16.26 -1.66 -6.30
C GLU A 319 16.23 -1.14 -4.86
N LEU A 320 16.84 -1.87 -3.91
CA LEU A 320 17.00 -1.47 -2.51
C LEU A 320 18.46 -1.59 -2.06
N GLU A 321 18.79 -0.85 -1.00
CA GLU A 321 20.06 -1.01 -0.28
C GLU A 321 20.12 -2.35 0.45
N PRO A 322 21.31 -2.98 0.55
CA PRO A 322 21.49 -4.32 1.11
C PRO A 322 21.26 -4.44 2.62
N SER A 323 20.41 -3.65 3.22
CA SER A 323 20.14 -3.67 4.66
C SER A 323 18.67 -3.94 5.00
N ALA A 324 17.78 -3.84 4.03
CA ALA A 324 16.34 -4.01 4.27
C ALA A 324 16.00 -5.46 4.62
N SER A 325 16.56 -6.45 3.90
CA SER A 325 16.34 -7.87 4.20
C SER A 325 16.92 -8.27 5.54
N GLU A 326 18.09 -7.74 5.95
CA GLU A 326 18.71 -7.98 7.25
C GLU A 326 17.84 -7.47 8.39
N ARG A 327 17.26 -6.28 8.25
CA ARG A 327 16.31 -5.73 9.23
C ARG A 327 15.09 -6.61 9.39
N VAL A 328 14.48 -7.02 8.28
CA VAL A 328 13.31 -7.91 8.33
C VAL A 328 13.69 -9.27 8.91
N ALA A 329 14.91 -9.80 8.65
CA ALA A 329 15.41 -11.02 9.29
C ALA A 329 15.53 -10.88 10.82
N ILE A 330 15.97 -9.73 11.33
CA ILE A 330 15.99 -9.43 12.77
C ILE A 330 14.57 -9.46 13.34
N LEU A 331 13.59 -8.86 12.65
CA LEU A 331 12.19 -8.88 13.07
C LEU A 331 11.60 -10.29 13.06
N MET A 332 11.95 -11.12 12.06
CA MET A 332 11.61 -12.53 12.04
C MET A 332 12.17 -13.27 13.26
N GLY A 333 13.44 -12.99 13.61
CA GLY A 333 14.08 -13.52 14.81
C GLY A 333 13.35 -13.17 16.10
N LYS A 334 12.89 -11.90 16.24
CA LYS A 334 12.06 -11.45 17.37
C LYS A 334 10.74 -12.24 17.49
N LEU A 335 10.14 -12.60 16.37
CA LEU A 335 8.89 -13.36 16.32
C LEU A 335 9.09 -14.89 16.40
N GLY A 336 10.33 -15.36 16.36
CA GLY A 336 10.67 -16.79 16.34
C GLY A 336 10.20 -17.52 15.08
N ILE A 337 10.13 -16.84 13.93
CA ILE A 337 9.65 -17.38 12.65
C ILE A 337 10.79 -17.54 11.65
N LYS A 338 10.59 -18.44 10.68
CA LYS A 338 11.54 -18.75 9.61
C LYS A 338 10.84 -18.61 8.24
N PRO A 339 11.60 -18.41 7.15
CA PRO A 339 11.02 -18.35 5.81
C PRO A 339 10.15 -19.56 5.45
N GLU A 340 10.56 -20.76 5.91
CA GLU A 340 9.86 -22.03 5.66
C GLU A 340 8.55 -22.19 6.44
N ASP A 341 8.25 -21.31 7.39
CA ASP A 341 6.96 -21.28 8.08
C ASP A 341 5.83 -20.75 7.18
N ARG A 342 6.18 -20.20 6.00
CA ARG A 342 5.23 -19.95 4.93
C ARG A 342 4.92 -21.28 4.21
N PRO A 343 3.65 -21.76 4.24
CA PRO A 343 3.29 -23.13 3.85
C PRO A 343 3.69 -23.53 2.43
N VAL A 344 3.75 -22.56 1.51
CA VAL A 344 4.06 -22.76 0.09
C VAL A 344 5.55 -22.83 -0.24
N VAL A 345 6.44 -22.45 0.69
CA VAL A 345 7.89 -22.38 0.45
C VAL A 345 8.48 -23.77 0.27
N ARG A 346 8.33 -24.64 1.27
CA ARG A 346 8.88 -26.02 1.21
C ARG A 346 8.39 -26.82 0.01
N PRO A 347 7.06 -26.86 -0.31
CA PRO A 347 6.58 -27.61 -1.46
C PRO A 347 7.17 -27.14 -2.79
N ALA A 348 7.40 -25.84 -2.98
CA ALA A 348 8.06 -25.32 -4.17
C ALA A 348 9.53 -25.76 -4.25
N LEU A 349 10.30 -25.57 -3.17
CA LEU A 349 11.71 -25.95 -3.10
C LEU A 349 11.91 -27.46 -3.25
N ASP A 350 11.08 -28.29 -2.63
CA ASP A 350 11.16 -29.76 -2.74
C ASP A 350 10.85 -30.23 -4.17
N LEU A 351 9.90 -29.59 -4.85
CA LEU A 351 9.59 -29.87 -6.25
C LEU A 351 10.78 -29.52 -7.16
N GLU A 352 11.39 -28.34 -6.97
CA GLU A 352 12.59 -27.94 -7.71
C GLU A 352 13.74 -28.90 -7.48
N LYS A 353 14.03 -29.24 -6.20
CA LYS A 353 15.10 -30.19 -5.83
C LYS A 353 14.93 -31.54 -6.51
N ARG A 354 13.69 -32.05 -6.56
CA ARG A 354 13.36 -33.35 -7.19
C ARG A 354 13.42 -33.30 -8.70
N THR A 355 12.97 -32.21 -9.32
CA THR A 355 12.81 -32.15 -10.78
C THR A 355 13.96 -31.41 -11.48
N LYS A 356 14.82 -30.72 -10.74
CA LYS A 356 15.88 -29.85 -11.24
C LYS A 356 15.39 -28.76 -12.21
N ALA A 357 14.13 -28.38 -12.08
CA ALA A 357 13.49 -27.34 -12.87
C ALA A 357 12.80 -26.32 -11.95
N PRO A 358 12.79 -25.04 -12.29
CA PRO A 358 12.09 -24.03 -11.51
C PRO A 358 10.66 -24.45 -11.20
N ALA A 359 10.23 -24.22 -9.97
CA ALA A 359 8.95 -24.66 -9.45
C ALA A 359 8.17 -23.51 -8.80
N ALA A 360 6.87 -23.72 -8.65
CA ALA A 360 5.97 -22.82 -7.92
C ALA A 360 4.98 -23.64 -7.10
N ALA A 361 4.49 -23.09 -6.01
CA ALA A 361 3.44 -23.67 -5.18
C ALA A 361 2.42 -22.59 -4.81
N ILE A 362 1.15 -22.97 -4.74
CA ILE A 362 0.04 -22.14 -4.29
C ILE A 362 -0.74 -22.86 -3.21
N GLN A 363 -1.14 -22.14 -2.16
CA GLN A 363 -2.09 -22.63 -1.17
C GLN A 363 -3.49 -22.16 -1.54
N LEU A 364 -4.40 -23.11 -1.75
CA LEU A 364 -5.81 -22.84 -2.05
C LEU A 364 -6.59 -22.44 -0.80
N PRO A 365 -7.80 -21.85 -0.92
CA PRO A 365 -8.62 -21.42 0.21
C PRO A 365 -8.96 -22.54 1.21
N ASP A 366 -9.02 -23.79 0.76
CA ASP A 366 -9.26 -24.96 1.60
C ASP A 366 -7.99 -25.54 2.27
N GLY A 367 -6.84 -24.87 2.10
CA GLY A 367 -5.55 -25.26 2.67
C GLY A 367 -4.75 -26.25 1.83
N ARG A 368 -5.30 -26.84 0.76
CA ARG A 368 -4.54 -27.70 -0.16
C ARG A 368 -3.43 -26.92 -0.83
N ILE A 369 -2.29 -27.57 -1.02
CA ILE A 369 -1.15 -27.00 -1.75
C ILE A 369 -1.04 -27.66 -3.11
N VAL A 370 -1.05 -26.84 -4.15
CA VAL A 370 -0.86 -27.25 -5.55
C VAL A 370 0.48 -26.72 -6.04
N THR A 371 1.21 -27.57 -6.77
CA THR A 371 2.55 -27.23 -7.26
C THR A 371 2.63 -27.34 -8.78
N GLY A 372 3.49 -26.52 -9.39
CA GLY A 372 3.79 -26.59 -10.81
C GLY A 372 5.28 -26.44 -11.08
N LYS A 373 5.80 -27.09 -12.11
CA LYS A 373 7.19 -26.96 -12.56
C LYS A 373 7.31 -26.47 -13.97
N THR A 374 8.43 -25.86 -14.27
CA THR A 374 8.76 -25.49 -15.64
C THR A 374 8.89 -26.73 -16.54
N SER A 375 8.28 -26.66 -17.71
CA SER A 375 8.33 -27.70 -18.77
C SER A 375 8.80 -27.08 -20.10
N ALA A 376 8.75 -27.85 -21.18
CA ALA A 376 8.99 -27.33 -22.53
C ALA A 376 7.87 -26.37 -22.99
N LEU A 377 6.65 -26.57 -22.50
CA LEU A 377 5.46 -25.82 -22.92
C LEU A 377 5.16 -24.63 -22.01
N LEU A 378 5.28 -24.79 -20.69
CA LEU A 378 4.78 -23.86 -19.67
C LEU A 378 5.88 -23.43 -18.69
N GLY A 379 5.82 -22.19 -18.22
CA GLY A 379 6.52 -21.75 -17.03
C GLY A 379 5.94 -22.41 -15.77
N SER A 380 6.70 -22.42 -14.66
CA SER A 380 6.27 -23.01 -13.38
C SER A 380 4.97 -22.42 -12.86
N CYS A 381 4.84 -21.09 -12.94
CA CYS A 381 3.65 -20.37 -12.51
C CYS A 381 2.42 -20.69 -13.39
N SER A 382 2.62 -20.81 -14.70
CA SER A 382 1.55 -21.19 -15.64
C SER A 382 1.05 -22.61 -15.38
N ALA A 383 1.96 -23.54 -15.15
CA ALA A 383 1.62 -24.93 -14.81
C ALA A 383 0.87 -25.00 -13.47
N MET A 384 1.41 -24.36 -12.42
CA MET A 384 0.77 -24.27 -11.12
C MET A 384 -0.63 -23.65 -11.19
N LEU A 385 -0.79 -22.56 -11.95
CA LEU A 385 -2.07 -21.85 -12.11
C LEU A 385 -3.13 -22.76 -12.74
N LEU A 386 -2.81 -23.48 -13.82
CA LEU A 386 -3.75 -24.42 -14.44
C LEU A 386 -4.12 -25.55 -13.47
N ASP A 387 -3.15 -26.10 -12.74
CA ASP A 387 -3.40 -27.19 -11.79
C ASP A 387 -4.21 -26.69 -10.58
N ALA A 388 -4.00 -25.45 -10.14
CA ALA A 388 -4.82 -24.80 -9.10
C ALA A 388 -6.28 -24.64 -9.54
N LEU A 389 -6.51 -24.15 -10.77
CA LEU A 389 -7.86 -24.00 -11.31
C LEU A 389 -8.57 -25.34 -11.49
N LYS A 390 -7.85 -26.41 -11.92
CA LYS A 390 -8.39 -27.77 -11.95
C LYS A 390 -8.80 -28.24 -10.55
N ALA A 391 -7.92 -28.06 -9.57
CA ALA A 391 -8.18 -28.49 -8.21
C ALA A 391 -9.40 -27.78 -7.60
N LEU A 392 -9.57 -26.49 -7.86
CA LEU A 392 -10.74 -25.71 -7.43
C LEU A 392 -12.03 -26.14 -8.12
N ALA A 393 -11.96 -26.46 -9.41
CA ALA A 393 -13.10 -26.93 -10.19
C ALA A 393 -13.45 -28.41 -9.98
N GLY A 394 -12.67 -29.16 -9.17
CA GLY A 394 -12.86 -30.60 -8.97
C GLY A 394 -12.59 -31.45 -10.22
N ILE A 395 -11.73 -30.96 -11.12
CA ILE A 395 -11.36 -31.63 -12.37
C ILE A 395 -10.20 -32.61 -12.09
N ASP A 396 -10.28 -33.80 -12.68
CA ASP A 396 -9.20 -34.80 -12.58
C ASP A 396 -7.85 -34.19 -13.02
N PRO A 397 -6.78 -34.32 -12.22
CA PRO A 397 -5.44 -33.81 -12.55
C PRO A 397 -4.91 -34.30 -13.91
N ALA A 398 -5.31 -35.47 -14.39
CA ALA A 398 -4.92 -36.01 -15.69
C ALA A 398 -5.52 -35.26 -16.89
N VAL A 399 -6.61 -34.51 -16.70
CA VAL A 399 -7.26 -33.73 -17.76
C VAL A 399 -6.36 -32.58 -18.19
N LYS A 400 -6.09 -32.48 -19.48
CA LYS A 400 -5.38 -31.34 -20.08
C LYS A 400 -6.40 -30.25 -20.43
N LEU A 401 -6.33 -29.12 -19.75
CA LEU A 401 -7.19 -27.95 -20.05
C LEU A 401 -6.82 -27.26 -21.35
N LEU A 402 -5.57 -27.38 -21.76
CA LEU A 402 -5.03 -26.87 -23.02
C LEU A 402 -4.43 -28.02 -23.81
N ALA A 403 -4.87 -28.17 -25.03
CA ALA A 403 -4.27 -29.12 -25.97
C ALA A 403 -2.90 -28.61 -26.45
N GLU A 404 -1.95 -29.51 -26.69
CA GLU A 404 -0.62 -29.15 -27.16
C GLU A 404 -0.68 -28.41 -28.51
N GLU A 405 -1.62 -28.81 -29.36
CA GLU A 405 -1.92 -28.20 -30.66
C GLU A 405 -2.37 -26.73 -30.54
N SER A 406 -2.89 -26.31 -29.38
CA SER A 406 -3.21 -24.92 -29.08
C SER A 406 -2.00 -24.11 -28.55
N ILE A 407 -1.07 -24.78 -27.89
CA ILE A 407 0.12 -24.16 -27.30
C ILE A 407 1.20 -23.89 -28.37
N VAL A 408 1.46 -24.86 -29.24
CA VAL A 408 2.54 -24.77 -30.26
C VAL A 408 2.42 -23.54 -31.17
N PRO A 409 1.24 -23.15 -31.69
CA PRO A 409 1.08 -21.95 -32.50
C PRO A 409 1.45 -20.67 -31.73
N ILE A 410 1.12 -20.59 -30.41
CA ILE A 410 1.48 -19.45 -29.57
C ILE A 410 3.00 -19.39 -29.38
N GLN A 411 3.64 -20.53 -29.15
CA GLN A 411 5.11 -20.61 -29.07
C GLN A 411 5.77 -20.16 -30.37
N THR A 412 5.25 -20.57 -31.52
CA THR A 412 5.74 -20.18 -32.84
C THR A 412 5.60 -18.68 -33.07
N LEU A 413 4.40 -18.13 -32.80
CA LEU A 413 4.18 -16.68 -32.87
C LEU A 413 5.20 -15.92 -32.00
N LYS A 414 5.34 -16.35 -30.75
CA LYS A 414 6.21 -15.73 -29.75
C LYS A 414 7.69 -15.76 -30.16
N THR A 415 8.18 -16.90 -30.63
CA THR A 415 9.60 -17.07 -30.93
C THR A 415 10.01 -16.65 -32.31
N GLN A 416 9.19 -16.94 -33.33
CA GLN A 416 9.55 -16.69 -34.72
C GLN A 416 9.12 -15.31 -35.22
N HIS A 417 8.00 -14.78 -34.72
CA HIS A 417 7.47 -13.51 -35.20
C HIS A 417 7.68 -12.35 -34.24
N LEU A 418 7.60 -12.59 -32.90
CA LEU A 418 7.76 -11.54 -31.89
C LEU A 418 9.17 -11.49 -31.28
N GLY A 419 10.09 -12.38 -31.71
CA GLY A 419 11.50 -12.35 -31.31
C GLY A 419 11.77 -12.73 -29.86
N SER A 420 10.83 -13.36 -29.14
CA SER A 420 11.05 -13.86 -27.80
C SER A 420 12.04 -15.04 -27.83
N ARG A 421 12.94 -15.08 -26.88
CA ARG A 421 13.86 -16.20 -26.68
C ARG A 421 13.30 -17.31 -25.80
N ASN A 422 12.18 -17.04 -25.11
CA ASN A 422 11.51 -17.99 -24.22
C ASN A 422 10.28 -18.57 -24.91
N PRO A 423 10.28 -19.85 -25.31
CA PRO A 423 9.12 -20.48 -25.94
C PRO A 423 8.00 -20.79 -24.96
N ARG A 424 8.27 -20.89 -23.66
CA ARG A 424 7.27 -21.27 -22.65
C ARG A 424 6.21 -20.20 -22.50
N LEU A 425 4.98 -20.62 -22.34
CA LEU A 425 3.87 -19.69 -22.09
C LEU A 425 3.95 -19.12 -20.66
N HIS A 426 3.80 -17.82 -20.57
CA HIS A 426 3.60 -17.08 -19.34
C HIS A 426 2.13 -17.15 -18.89
N THR A 427 1.84 -16.64 -17.70
CA THR A 427 0.51 -16.73 -17.08
C THR A 427 -0.57 -16.01 -17.91
N ASP A 428 -0.29 -14.88 -18.53
CA ASP A 428 -1.19 -14.16 -19.42
C ASP A 428 -1.53 -14.97 -20.68
N GLU A 429 -0.50 -15.52 -21.34
CA GLU A 429 -0.66 -16.34 -22.55
C GLU A 429 -1.48 -17.62 -22.26
N VAL A 430 -1.27 -18.23 -21.09
CA VAL A 430 -2.03 -19.40 -20.64
C VAL A 430 -3.48 -19.04 -20.34
N LEU A 431 -3.76 -17.90 -19.70
CA LEU A 431 -5.14 -17.47 -19.42
C LEU A 431 -5.89 -17.11 -20.69
N ILE A 432 -5.23 -16.49 -21.68
CA ILE A 432 -5.82 -16.25 -23.01
C ILE A 432 -6.15 -17.58 -23.69
N ALA A 433 -5.20 -18.51 -23.73
CA ALA A 433 -5.42 -19.84 -24.32
C ALA A 433 -6.56 -20.60 -23.62
N LEU A 434 -6.64 -20.54 -22.28
CA LEU A 434 -7.71 -21.13 -21.50
C LEU A 434 -9.07 -20.48 -21.82
N SER A 435 -9.10 -19.16 -21.95
CA SER A 435 -10.32 -18.42 -22.31
C SER A 435 -10.84 -18.83 -23.69
N VAL A 436 -9.97 -19.02 -24.67
CA VAL A 436 -10.35 -19.52 -26.01
C VAL A 436 -10.86 -20.95 -25.89
N SER A 437 -10.14 -21.84 -25.18
CA SER A 437 -10.55 -23.24 -25.00
C SER A 437 -11.90 -23.37 -24.29
N ALA A 438 -12.21 -22.47 -23.34
CA ALA A 438 -13.47 -22.44 -22.60
C ALA A 438 -14.73 -22.21 -23.50
N THR A 439 -14.55 -21.78 -24.73
CA THR A 439 -15.67 -21.63 -25.70
C THR A 439 -16.24 -22.98 -26.12
N THR A 440 -15.42 -24.00 -26.18
CA THR A 440 -15.79 -25.34 -26.68
C THR A 440 -15.60 -26.46 -25.67
N ASP A 441 -14.70 -26.31 -24.68
CA ASP A 441 -14.40 -27.31 -23.67
C ASP A 441 -15.06 -26.96 -22.32
N ALA A 442 -15.84 -27.90 -21.79
CA ALA A 442 -16.56 -27.73 -20.52
C ALA A 442 -15.62 -27.66 -19.31
N ASN A 443 -14.50 -28.44 -19.29
CA ASN A 443 -13.52 -28.41 -18.20
C ASN A 443 -12.75 -27.09 -18.21
N ALA A 444 -12.34 -26.61 -19.39
CA ALA A 444 -11.68 -25.31 -19.51
C ALA A 444 -12.58 -24.17 -18.99
N ARG A 445 -13.89 -24.24 -19.30
CA ARG A 445 -14.88 -23.26 -18.81
C ARG A 445 -15.04 -23.33 -17.29
N ALA A 446 -15.17 -24.54 -16.73
CA ALA A 446 -15.28 -24.75 -15.29
C ALA A 446 -14.03 -24.27 -14.54
N ALA A 447 -12.84 -24.54 -15.07
CA ALA A 447 -11.56 -24.06 -14.51
C ALA A 447 -11.46 -22.53 -14.56
N LEU A 448 -11.77 -21.90 -15.70
CA LEU A 448 -11.72 -20.44 -15.86
C LEU A 448 -12.64 -19.71 -14.88
N ALA A 449 -13.81 -20.29 -14.57
CA ALA A 449 -14.75 -19.74 -13.61
C ALA A 449 -14.19 -19.66 -12.17
N GLN A 450 -13.12 -20.39 -11.86
CA GLN A 450 -12.50 -20.40 -10.52
C GLN A 450 -11.45 -19.28 -10.30
N LEU A 451 -11.19 -18.43 -11.27
CA LEU A 451 -10.16 -17.40 -11.15
C LEU A 451 -10.34 -16.48 -9.94
N HIS A 452 -11.57 -16.17 -9.58
CA HIS A 452 -11.89 -15.30 -8.43
C HIS A 452 -11.54 -15.93 -7.08
N GLU A 453 -11.51 -17.27 -6.99
CA GLU A 453 -11.14 -18.02 -5.77
C GLU A 453 -9.64 -17.92 -5.46
N LEU A 454 -8.83 -17.46 -6.40
CA LEU A 454 -7.38 -17.28 -6.18
C LEU A 454 -7.05 -16.03 -5.37
N ARG A 455 -8.00 -15.13 -5.19
CA ARG A 455 -7.79 -13.90 -4.43
C ARG A 455 -7.39 -14.20 -2.98
N GLY A 456 -6.27 -13.62 -2.55
CA GLY A 456 -5.73 -13.83 -1.21
C GLY A 456 -4.96 -15.14 -1.02
N CYS A 457 -4.87 -15.99 -2.04
CA CYS A 457 -4.02 -17.19 -2.00
C CYS A 457 -2.54 -16.82 -1.93
N ASP A 458 -1.78 -17.62 -1.18
CA ASP A 458 -0.34 -17.49 -1.07
C ASP A 458 0.37 -18.32 -2.15
N VAL A 459 1.35 -17.70 -2.81
CA VAL A 459 2.21 -18.34 -3.82
C VAL A 459 3.68 -18.17 -3.44
N HIS A 460 4.48 -19.21 -3.70
CA HIS A 460 5.93 -19.12 -3.68
C HIS A 460 6.53 -19.71 -4.95
N THR A 461 7.57 -19.04 -5.47
CA THR A 461 8.31 -19.46 -6.66
C THR A 461 9.79 -19.60 -6.35
N THR A 462 10.46 -20.58 -6.95
CA THR A 462 11.89 -20.82 -6.73
C THR A 462 12.80 -19.93 -7.57
N VAL A 463 12.21 -19.03 -8.36
CA VAL A 463 12.93 -18.03 -9.18
C VAL A 463 12.18 -16.70 -9.19
N ILE A 464 12.90 -15.62 -9.38
CA ILE A 464 12.34 -14.27 -9.57
C ILE A 464 11.43 -14.29 -10.80
N LEU A 465 10.22 -13.77 -10.66
CA LEU A 465 9.26 -13.65 -11.75
C LEU A 465 9.60 -12.48 -12.68
N GLY A 466 9.18 -12.61 -13.94
CA GLY A 466 9.11 -11.50 -14.87
C GLY A 466 7.91 -10.58 -14.58
N SER A 467 7.96 -9.34 -15.08
CA SER A 467 6.93 -8.34 -14.87
C SER A 467 5.53 -8.78 -15.32
N VAL A 468 5.44 -9.62 -16.36
CA VAL A 468 4.18 -10.15 -16.87
C VAL A 468 3.51 -11.05 -15.82
N ASP A 469 4.22 -12.07 -15.34
CA ASP A 469 3.68 -13.00 -14.34
C ASP A 469 3.37 -12.28 -13.03
N GLU A 470 4.23 -11.37 -12.58
CA GLU A 470 3.97 -10.51 -11.40
C GLU A 470 2.70 -9.66 -11.58
N GLY A 471 2.52 -9.07 -12.77
CA GLY A 471 1.34 -8.28 -13.12
C GLY A 471 0.05 -9.08 -13.06
N ILE A 472 0.04 -10.28 -13.63
CA ILE A 472 -1.12 -11.17 -13.59
C ILE A 472 -1.48 -11.59 -12.17
N PHE A 473 -0.53 -12.07 -11.38
CA PHE A 473 -0.80 -12.45 -10.00
C PHE A 473 -1.29 -11.27 -9.15
N ARG A 474 -0.73 -10.07 -9.38
CA ARG A 474 -1.22 -8.84 -8.74
C ARG A 474 -2.68 -8.56 -9.09
N SER A 475 -3.04 -8.68 -10.38
CA SER A 475 -4.42 -8.46 -10.86
C SER A 475 -5.39 -9.49 -10.29
N LEU A 476 -4.94 -10.74 -10.11
CA LEU A 476 -5.72 -11.80 -9.46
C LEU A 476 -5.78 -11.66 -7.93
N GLY A 477 -5.03 -10.72 -7.34
CA GLY A 477 -5.00 -10.50 -5.89
C GLY A 477 -4.25 -11.59 -5.11
N VAL A 478 -3.32 -12.29 -5.76
CA VAL A 478 -2.50 -13.36 -5.18
C VAL A 478 -1.28 -12.79 -4.47
N HIS A 479 -0.90 -13.36 -3.33
CA HIS A 479 0.27 -12.94 -2.54
C HIS A 479 1.51 -13.74 -2.92
N VAL A 480 2.30 -13.21 -3.84
CA VAL A 480 3.50 -13.90 -4.35
C VAL A 480 4.74 -13.60 -3.51
N THR A 481 5.53 -14.64 -3.30
CA THR A 481 6.93 -14.60 -2.83
C THR A 481 7.83 -15.35 -3.79
N SER A 482 9.11 -14.97 -3.87
CA SER A 482 10.08 -15.62 -4.78
C SER A 482 11.43 -15.78 -4.08
N GLU A 483 12.14 -16.89 -4.38
CA GLU A 483 13.56 -16.95 -4.08
C GLU A 483 14.33 -15.88 -4.87
N PRO A 484 15.38 -15.26 -4.30
CA PRO A 484 16.16 -14.21 -4.97
C PRO A 484 17.11 -14.76 -6.03
N VAL A 485 16.63 -15.65 -6.88
CA VAL A 485 17.40 -16.39 -7.88
C VAL A 485 16.85 -16.13 -9.27
N TYR A 486 17.70 -15.69 -10.20
CA TYR A 486 17.30 -15.56 -11.60
C TYR A 486 17.32 -16.93 -12.29
N GLN A 487 16.27 -17.26 -13.04
CA GLN A 487 16.19 -18.47 -13.85
C GLN A 487 17.30 -18.55 -14.90
N SER A 488 17.73 -17.39 -15.42
CA SER A 488 18.80 -17.29 -16.42
C SER A 488 19.44 -15.91 -16.37
N LYS A 489 20.79 -15.84 -16.38
CA LYS A 489 21.55 -14.58 -16.43
C LYS A 489 21.27 -13.73 -17.70
N LYS A 490 20.72 -14.32 -18.76
CA LYS A 490 20.47 -13.66 -20.03
C LYS A 490 19.09 -13.02 -20.17
N LEU A 491 18.09 -13.50 -19.43
CA LEU A 491 16.69 -13.09 -19.57
C LEU A 491 16.36 -11.79 -18.85
N TYR A 492 17.13 -11.40 -17.83
CA TYR A 492 16.80 -10.29 -16.92
C TYR A 492 17.79 -9.11 -16.95
N ARG A 493 18.75 -9.10 -17.88
CA ARG A 493 19.57 -7.89 -18.06
C ARG A 493 18.70 -6.78 -18.63
N LYS A 494 18.49 -5.70 -17.86
CA LYS A 494 18.00 -4.43 -18.40
C LYS A 494 18.88 -4.06 -19.59
N ARG A 495 18.27 -3.76 -20.73
CA ARG A 495 18.94 -3.13 -21.89
C ARG A 495 19.20 -1.68 -21.61
#